data_e45e6f8cdb219c3e4983f62b338ac8c1
#
_entry.id   e45e6f8cdb219c3e4983f62b338ac8c1
#
_cell.length_a   1.000
_cell.length_b   1.000
_cell.length_c   1.000
_cell.angle_alpha   90.00
_cell.angle_beta   90.00
_cell.angle_gamma   90.00
#
_symmetry.space_group_name_H-M   'P 1'
#
loop_
_entity.id
_entity.type
_entity.pdbx_description
1 polymer ?
#
loop_
_entity_poly.entity_id
_entity_poly.type
_entity_poly.pdbx_seq_one_letter_code
_entity_poly.pdbx_strand_id
1 'polypeptide(L)'
;MNLLPHVRGQRPMKLLWDLPGCWFFWGMILLVSQGVLPLNPDGNLGQSVHQAFNTCISFLVNCNLQHYSGESGLSYLTQLFVIMLFQFITAATGMAAMAGIMKALAAKTTKTIGNFWYFLVRSCTRVLLPICLVIGFILIIEGKSEAKRS
;
A
#
# COMPACT_ATOMS: atom_id res chain seq x y z
N MET A 1 12.90 -10.16 -23.15
CA MET A 1 12.60 -11.30 -22.26
C MET A 1 11.22 -11.09 -21.66
N ASN A 2 10.18 -11.71 -22.27
CA ASN A 2 8.77 -11.52 -21.90
C ASN A 2 8.42 -12.53 -20.79
N LEU A 3 8.59 -12.15 -19.54
CA LEU A 3 8.34 -13.03 -18.38
C LEU A 3 6.94 -12.87 -17.76
N LEU A 4 6.05 -12.11 -18.38
CA LEU A 4 4.68 -11.99 -17.87
C LEU A 4 3.71 -12.56 -18.91
N PRO A 5 2.80 -13.47 -18.51
CA PRO A 5 1.81 -14.02 -19.40
C PRO A 5 0.98 -12.89 -20.02
N HIS A 6 0.80 -12.97 -21.32
CA HIS A 6 -0.06 -12.09 -22.11
C HIS A 6 -1.51 -12.24 -21.59
N VAL A 7 -1.91 -11.40 -20.65
CA VAL A 7 -3.29 -11.34 -20.12
C VAL A 7 -4.17 -10.68 -21.19
N ARG A 8 -4.47 -11.48 -22.20
CA ARG A 8 -5.39 -11.14 -23.28
C ARG A 8 -6.80 -11.19 -22.69
N GLY A 9 -7.41 -10.04 -22.49
CA GLY A 9 -8.88 -9.96 -22.29
C GLY A 9 -9.41 -9.73 -20.88
N GLN A 10 -8.60 -9.52 -19.85
CA GLN A 10 -9.15 -9.04 -18.59
C GLN A 10 -9.47 -7.55 -18.71
N ARG A 11 -10.73 -7.19 -18.49
CA ARG A 11 -11.17 -5.80 -18.49
C ARG A 11 -10.42 -5.07 -17.38
N PRO A 12 -9.61 -4.04 -17.68
CA PRO A 12 -8.80 -3.34 -16.68
C PRO A 12 -9.64 -2.80 -15.52
N MET A 13 -10.92 -2.57 -15.76
CA MET A 13 -11.88 -2.09 -14.77
C MET A 13 -12.22 -3.13 -13.70
N LYS A 14 -12.31 -4.43 -14.03
CA LYS A 14 -12.51 -5.47 -13.02
C LYS A 14 -11.34 -5.57 -12.05
N LEU A 15 -10.13 -5.51 -12.57
CA LEU A 15 -8.90 -5.56 -11.78
C LEU A 15 -8.76 -4.39 -10.81
N LEU A 16 -9.20 -3.20 -11.21
CA LEU A 16 -9.21 -2.01 -10.34
C LEU A 16 -10.18 -2.15 -9.17
N TRP A 17 -11.26 -2.95 -9.31
CA TRP A 17 -12.22 -3.18 -8.24
C TRP A 17 -11.90 -4.43 -7.41
N ASP A 18 -11.39 -5.50 -8.02
CA ASP A 18 -11.11 -6.77 -7.33
C ASP A 18 -9.90 -6.64 -6.37
N LEU A 19 -8.89 -5.87 -6.75
CA LEU A 19 -7.69 -5.65 -5.93
C LEU A 19 -8.01 -4.91 -4.61
N PRO A 20 -8.65 -3.72 -4.62
CA PRO A 20 -9.01 -3.02 -3.39
C PRO A 20 -9.96 -3.82 -2.50
N GLY A 21 -10.88 -4.59 -3.09
CA GLY A 21 -11.80 -5.45 -2.35
C GLY A 21 -11.08 -6.52 -1.52
N CYS A 22 -10.17 -7.28 -2.13
CA CYS A 22 -9.37 -8.27 -1.42
C CYS A 22 -8.52 -7.63 -0.31
N TRP A 23 -7.88 -6.51 -0.59
CA TRP A 23 -7.06 -5.78 0.40
C TRP A 23 -7.91 -5.22 1.53
N PHE A 24 -9.11 -4.73 1.23
CA PHE A 24 -10.04 -4.26 2.24
C PHE A 24 -10.39 -5.34 3.26
N PHE A 25 -10.83 -6.52 2.79
CA PHE A 25 -11.15 -7.64 3.69
C PHE A 25 -9.93 -8.13 4.47
N TRP A 26 -8.77 -8.20 3.83
CA TRP A 26 -7.52 -8.53 4.48
C TRP A 26 -7.19 -7.56 5.61
N GLY A 27 -7.24 -6.27 5.36
CA GLY A 27 -6.99 -5.23 6.36
C GLY A 27 -7.99 -5.26 7.50
N MET A 28 -9.29 -5.45 7.20
CA MET A 28 -10.34 -5.59 8.21
C MET A 28 -10.07 -6.75 9.17
N ILE A 29 -9.73 -7.92 8.63
CA ILE A 29 -9.42 -9.10 9.44
C ILE A 29 -8.24 -8.83 10.36
N LEU A 30 -7.15 -8.26 9.84
CA LEU A 30 -5.96 -7.98 10.63
C LEU A 30 -6.22 -6.96 11.73
N LEU A 31 -6.93 -5.87 11.46
CA LEU A 31 -7.21 -4.81 12.44
C LEU A 31 -8.16 -5.26 13.55
N VAL A 32 -9.19 -6.02 13.21
CA VAL A 32 -10.14 -6.53 14.21
C VAL A 32 -9.50 -7.63 15.08
N SER A 33 -8.65 -8.47 14.48
CA SER A 33 -8.02 -9.60 15.18
C SER A 33 -6.65 -9.28 15.78
N GLN A 34 -6.16 -8.01 15.73
CA GLN A 34 -4.81 -7.66 16.16
C GLN A 34 -4.47 -8.07 17.61
N GLY A 35 -5.48 -8.14 18.50
CA GLY A 35 -5.26 -8.53 19.89
C GLY A 35 -4.80 -9.98 20.06
N VAL A 36 -5.04 -10.85 19.06
CA VAL A 36 -4.65 -12.28 19.08
C VAL A 36 -3.42 -12.54 18.22
N LEU A 37 -3.02 -11.57 17.41
CA LEU A 37 -1.92 -11.70 16.46
C LEU A 37 -0.55 -11.55 17.14
N PRO A 38 0.49 -12.21 16.62
CA PRO A 38 1.86 -12.01 17.09
C PRO A 38 2.35 -10.58 16.79
N LEU A 39 3.48 -10.19 17.39
CA LEU A 39 4.06 -8.84 17.27
C LEU A 39 3.17 -7.73 17.88
N ASN A 40 2.53 -8.03 18.99
CA ASN A 40 1.74 -7.12 19.80
C ASN A 40 2.32 -7.02 21.24
N PRO A 41 3.51 -6.43 21.42
CA PRO A 41 4.15 -6.35 22.74
C PRO A 41 3.38 -5.48 23.72
N ASP A 42 2.65 -4.48 23.22
CA ASP A 42 1.89 -3.53 24.05
C ASP A 42 0.49 -4.07 24.43
N GLY A 43 0.13 -5.28 23.97
CA GLY A 43 -1.17 -5.88 24.27
C GLY A 43 -2.37 -5.11 23.72
N ASN A 44 -2.20 -4.41 22.59
CA ASN A 44 -3.26 -3.63 21.96
C ASN A 44 -4.46 -4.53 21.61
N LEU A 45 -5.63 -4.12 22.04
CA LEU A 45 -6.89 -4.82 21.73
C LEU A 45 -7.25 -4.66 20.25
N GLY A 46 -8.07 -5.58 19.73
CA GLY A 46 -8.65 -5.47 18.39
C GLY A 46 -9.39 -4.16 18.21
N GLN A 47 -9.25 -3.54 17.04
CA GLN A 47 -10.02 -2.33 16.73
C GLN A 47 -11.51 -2.63 16.63
N SER A 48 -12.35 -1.66 16.98
CA SER A 48 -13.78 -1.73 16.71
C SER A 48 -14.03 -1.83 15.20
N VAL A 49 -15.08 -2.52 14.80
CA VAL A 49 -15.42 -2.70 13.38
C VAL A 49 -15.51 -1.36 12.62
N HIS A 50 -16.09 -0.33 13.26
CA HIS A 50 -16.20 1.01 12.66
C HIS A 50 -14.84 1.66 12.44
N GLN A 51 -13.95 1.54 13.41
CA GLN A 51 -12.60 2.11 13.33
C GLN A 51 -11.74 1.36 12.31
N ALA A 52 -11.80 0.02 12.29
CA ALA A 52 -11.13 -0.81 11.31
C ALA A 52 -11.62 -0.51 9.88
N PHE A 53 -12.93 -0.33 9.69
CA PHE A 53 -13.52 0.06 8.41
C PHE A 53 -12.97 1.40 7.93
N ASN A 54 -13.03 2.44 8.77
CA ASN A 54 -12.52 3.76 8.42
C ASN A 54 -11.02 3.73 8.11
N THR A 55 -10.24 3.00 8.89
CA THR A 55 -8.81 2.82 8.66
C THR A 55 -8.55 2.16 7.30
N CYS A 56 -9.20 1.04 7.01
CA CYS A 56 -9.02 0.33 5.73
C CYS A 56 -9.36 1.22 4.54
N ILE A 57 -10.51 1.90 4.56
CA ILE A 57 -10.92 2.80 3.48
C ILE A 57 -9.90 3.93 3.32
N SER A 58 -9.52 4.59 4.42
CA SER A 58 -8.60 5.71 4.40
C SER A 58 -7.27 5.37 3.72
N PHE A 59 -6.69 4.23 4.06
CA PHE A 59 -5.42 3.81 3.47
C PHE A 59 -5.55 3.22 2.07
N LEU A 60 -6.69 2.60 1.74
CA LEU A 60 -6.95 2.10 0.38
C LEU A 60 -7.17 3.21 -0.63
N VAL A 61 -7.73 4.36 -0.22
CA VAL A 61 -7.91 5.52 -1.09
C VAL A 61 -6.78 6.55 -0.96
N ASN A 62 -5.73 6.22 -0.22
CA ASN A 62 -4.55 7.06 0.01
C ASN A 62 -4.86 8.41 0.68
N CYS A 63 -5.91 8.46 1.52
CA CYS A 63 -6.24 9.63 2.33
C CYS A 63 -5.37 9.77 3.59
N ASN A 64 -4.99 8.64 4.16
CA ASN A 64 -4.17 8.53 5.38
C ASN A 64 -4.75 9.25 6.62
N LEU A 65 -6.06 9.37 6.70
CA LEU A 65 -6.75 9.95 7.86
C LEU A 65 -6.90 8.90 8.97
N GLN A 66 -6.36 9.20 10.13
CA GLN A 66 -6.47 8.38 11.34
C GLN A 66 -7.13 9.17 12.46
N HIS A 67 -8.02 8.53 13.21
CA HIS A 67 -8.68 9.09 14.40
C HIS A 67 -8.04 8.61 15.71
N TYR A 68 -6.91 7.92 15.63
CA TYR A 68 -6.18 7.34 16.75
C TYR A 68 -4.67 7.45 16.51
N SER A 69 -3.89 7.35 17.58
CA SER A 69 -2.44 7.23 17.47
C SER A 69 -2.05 5.83 17.02
N GLY A 70 -1.34 5.72 15.90
CA GLY A 70 -0.84 4.43 15.40
C GLY A 70 0.14 3.76 16.37
N GLU A 71 0.88 4.55 17.12
CA GLU A 71 1.89 4.06 18.08
C GLU A 71 1.25 3.34 19.28
N SER A 72 0.10 3.81 19.75
CA SER A 72 -0.58 3.25 20.93
C SER A 72 -1.82 2.40 20.62
N GLY A 73 -2.30 2.43 19.38
CA GLY A 73 -3.55 1.75 18.99
C GLY A 73 -3.38 0.59 18.02
N LEU A 74 -2.18 0.37 17.48
CA LEU A 74 -1.89 -0.67 16.50
C LEU A 74 -0.73 -1.56 16.93
N SER A 75 -0.85 -2.87 16.67
CA SER A 75 0.28 -3.79 16.78
C SER A 75 1.29 -3.56 15.66
N TYR A 76 2.55 -3.94 15.84
CA TYR A 76 3.57 -3.83 14.79
C TYR A 76 3.20 -4.57 13.52
N LEU A 77 2.52 -5.72 13.68
CA LEU A 77 2.06 -6.51 12.53
C LEU A 77 1.02 -5.75 11.71
N THR A 78 0.03 -5.13 12.36
CA THR A 78 -1.00 -4.34 11.67
C THR A 78 -0.43 -3.06 11.06
N GLN A 79 0.51 -2.40 11.73
CA GLN A 79 1.22 -1.25 11.14
C GLN A 79 1.96 -1.63 9.85
N LEU A 80 2.67 -2.76 9.85
CA LEU A 80 3.44 -3.21 8.70
C LEU A 80 2.52 -3.67 7.55
N PHE A 81 1.56 -4.56 7.82
CA PHE A 81 0.77 -5.23 6.79
C PHE A 81 -0.51 -4.50 6.39
N VAL A 82 -1.01 -3.58 7.19
CA VAL A 82 -2.17 -2.76 6.80
C VAL A 82 -1.72 -1.36 6.44
N ILE A 83 -1.12 -0.62 7.37
CA ILE A 83 -0.83 0.78 7.13
C ILE A 83 0.26 0.93 6.05
N MET A 84 1.44 0.41 6.29
CA MET A 84 2.59 0.61 5.40
C MET A 84 2.39 -0.08 4.06
N LEU A 85 1.90 -1.32 4.04
CA LEU A 85 1.69 -2.05 2.80
C LEU A 85 0.61 -1.39 1.92
N PHE A 86 -0.50 -0.93 2.51
CA PHE A 86 -1.56 -0.27 1.76
C PHE A 86 -1.08 1.06 1.17
N GLN A 87 -0.39 1.88 1.93
CA GLN A 87 0.22 3.11 1.41
C GLN A 87 1.14 2.85 0.23
N PHE A 88 1.95 1.80 0.31
CA PHE A 88 2.87 1.44 -0.77
C PHE A 88 2.14 0.99 -2.03
N ILE A 89 1.14 0.11 -1.89
CA ILE A 89 0.36 -0.42 -3.02
C ILE A 89 -0.50 0.67 -3.66
N THR A 90 -1.14 1.53 -2.85
CA THR A 90 -2.02 2.58 -3.39
C THR A 90 -1.23 3.67 -4.09
N ALA A 91 -0.06 4.04 -3.58
CA ALA A 91 0.85 4.94 -4.27
C ALA A 91 1.31 4.36 -5.63
N ALA A 92 1.69 3.08 -5.66
CA ALA A 92 2.07 2.40 -6.90
C ALA A 92 0.91 2.31 -7.90
N THR A 93 -0.32 2.07 -7.41
CA THR A 93 -1.53 2.03 -8.23
C THR A 93 -1.82 3.38 -8.87
N GLY A 94 -1.70 4.47 -8.11
CA GLY A 94 -1.85 5.83 -8.62
C GLY A 94 -0.84 6.17 -9.72
N MET A 95 0.43 5.82 -9.50
CA MET A 95 1.47 6.00 -10.52
C MET A 95 1.24 5.17 -11.78
N ALA A 96 0.78 3.92 -11.63
CA ALA A 96 0.48 3.04 -12.74
C ALA A 96 -0.71 3.56 -13.57
N ALA A 97 -1.75 4.07 -12.91
CA ALA A 97 -2.91 4.69 -13.56
C ALA A 97 -2.48 5.96 -14.33
N MET A 98 -1.68 6.83 -13.69
CA MET A 98 -1.17 8.05 -14.31
C MET A 98 -0.32 7.74 -15.55
N ALA A 99 0.58 6.76 -15.47
CA ALA A 99 1.39 6.33 -16.60
C ALA A 99 0.52 5.82 -17.77
N GLY A 100 -0.57 5.12 -17.49
CA GLY A 100 -1.55 4.70 -18.48
C GLY A 100 -2.24 5.87 -19.16
N ILE A 101 -2.69 6.86 -18.39
CA ILE A 101 -3.34 8.08 -18.90
C ILE A 101 -2.37 8.89 -19.76
N MET A 102 -1.16 9.14 -19.27
CA MET A 102 -0.15 9.89 -20.02
C MET A 102 0.20 9.22 -21.35
N LYS A 103 0.28 7.88 -21.35
CA LYS A 103 0.50 7.12 -22.58
C LYS A 103 -0.66 7.24 -23.55
N ALA A 104 -1.90 7.23 -23.05
CA ALA A 104 -3.08 7.41 -23.88
C ALA A 104 -3.15 8.80 -24.50
N LEU A 105 -2.79 9.84 -23.75
CA LEU A 105 -2.76 11.23 -24.23
C LEU A 105 -1.62 11.49 -25.23
N ALA A 106 -0.46 10.88 -25.03
CA ALA A 106 0.70 11.04 -25.90
C ALA A 106 0.56 10.31 -27.25
N ALA A 107 -0.29 9.33 -27.34
CA ALA A 107 -0.47 8.52 -28.53
C ALA A 107 -1.64 9.00 -29.37
N LYS A 108 -1.39 9.42 -30.62
CA LYS A 108 -2.45 9.85 -31.56
C LYS A 108 -3.42 8.72 -31.93
N THR A 109 -2.96 7.49 -31.93
CA THR A 109 -3.76 6.28 -32.19
C THR A 109 -3.12 5.08 -31.51
N THR A 110 -3.68 4.60 -30.41
CA THR A 110 -3.25 3.35 -29.78
C THR A 110 -4.40 2.35 -29.69
N LYS A 111 -4.13 1.14 -30.13
CA LYS A 111 -5.07 -0.01 -29.95
C LYS A 111 -5.05 -0.53 -28.50
N THR A 112 -4.06 -0.18 -27.69
CA THR A 112 -3.91 -0.66 -26.30
C THR A 112 -3.22 0.37 -25.41
N ILE A 113 -3.78 0.64 -24.23
CA ILE A 113 -3.25 1.58 -23.22
C ILE A 113 -2.00 1.01 -22.53
N GLY A 114 -1.71 -0.27 -22.69
CA GLY A 114 -0.62 -0.97 -22.03
C GLY A 114 -1.10 -1.93 -20.95
N ASN A 115 -0.15 -2.58 -20.28
CA ASN A 115 -0.45 -3.52 -19.20
C ASN A 115 -0.33 -2.83 -17.85
N PHE A 116 -1.43 -2.67 -17.14
CA PHE A 116 -1.49 -2.06 -15.81
C PHE A 116 -0.51 -2.72 -14.81
N TRP A 117 -0.47 -4.06 -14.79
CA TRP A 117 0.43 -4.81 -13.91
C TRP A 117 1.91 -4.54 -14.18
N TYR A 118 2.27 -4.36 -15.44
CA TYR A 118 3.63 -3.99 -15.81
C TYR A 118 4.00 -2.61 -15.24
N PHE A 119 3.11 -1.63 -15.37
CA PHE A 119 3.34 -0.30 -14.81
C PHE A 119 3.39 -0.31 -13.28
N LEU A 120 2.49 -1.07 -12.64
CA LEU A 120 2.44 -1.21 -11.19
C LEU A 120 3.73 -1.81 -10.62
N VAL A 121 4.16 -2.96 -11.14
CA VAL A 121 5.39 -3.62 -10.69
C VAL A 121 6.61 -2.73 -10.95
N ARG A 122 6.65 -2.05 -12.10
CA ARG A 122 7.75 -1.16 -12.44
C ARG A 122 7.79 0.08 -11.54
N SER A 123 6.66 0.64 -11.17
CA SER A 123 6.55 1.74 -10.22
C SER A 123 7.01 1.33 -8.82
N CYS A 124 6.56 0.16 -8.35
CA CYS A 124 7.01 -0.38 -7.07
C CYS A 124 8.53 -0.58 -7.02
N THR A 125 9.09 -1.28 -8.02
CA THR A 125 10.49 -1.73 -7.97
C THR A 125 11.50 -0.65 -8.36
N ARG A 126 11.15 0.26 -9.28
CA ARG A 126 12.11 1.24 -9.80
C ARG A 126 11.98 2.63 -9.19
N VAL A 127 10.83 2.95 -8.63
CA VAL A 127 10.58 4.28 -8.05
C VAL A 127 10.42 4.19 -6.54
N LEU A 128 9.38 3.48 -6.07
CA LEU A 128 9.05 3.46 -4.64
C LEU A 128 10.12 2.76 -3.80
N LEU A 129 10.55 1.58 -4.20
CA LEU A 129 11.51 0.78 -3.41
C LEU A 129 12.85 1.50 -3.23
N PRO A 130 13.52 2.05 -4.25
CA PRO A 130 14.78 2.77 -4.05
C PRO A 130 14.60 4.02 -3.15
N ILE A 131 13.53 4.77 -3.34
CA ILE A 131 13.26 5.95 -2.51
C ILE A 131 13.03 5.55 -1.05
N CYS A 132 12.21 4.52 -0.80
CA CYS A 132 11.97 4.01 0.56
C CYS A 132 13.26 3.50 1.23
N LEU A 133 14.14 2.85 0.49
CA LEU A 133 15.44 2.39 1.03
C LEU A 133 16.33 3.56 1.42
N VAL A 134 16.43 4.59 0.59
CA VAL A 134 17.23 5.80 0.87
C VAL A 134 16.69 6.52 2.11
N ILE A 135 15.37 6.76 2.15
CA ILE A 135 14.73 7.44 3.29
C ILE A 135 14.86 6.59 4.55
N GLY A 136 14.64 5.29 4.48
CA GLY A 136 14.80 4.37 5.61
C GLY A 136 16.22 4.37 6.16
N PHE A 137 17.22 4.44 5.29
CA PHE A 137 18.63 4.52 5.71
C PHE A 137 18.94 5.85 6.43
N ILE A 138 18.39 6.97 5.93
CA ILE A 138 18.52 8.28 6.58
C ILE A 138 17.89 8.26 7.97
N LEU A 139 16.67 7.72 8.10
CA LEU A 139 15.97 7.63 9.38
C LEU A 139 16.71 6.75 10.41
N ILE A 140 17.34 5.66 9.97
CA ILE A 140 18.17 4.81 10.86
C ILE A 140 19.37 5.59 11.38
N ILE A 141 20.00 6.41 10.56
CA ILE A 141 21.14 7.25 10.97
C ILE A 141 20.70 8.30 11.99
N GLU A 142 19.57 8.96 11.77
CA GLU A 142 19.00 9.96 12.69
C GLU A 142 18.58 9.31 14.01
N GLY A 143 17.86 8.20 13.98
CA GLY A 143 17.44 7.48 15.19
C GLY A 143 18.65 7.03 16.06
N LYS A 144 19.75 6.65 15.44
CA LYS A 144 21.00 6.37 16.18
C LYS A 144 21.61 7.63 16.79
N SER A 145 21.43 8.78 16.19
CA SER A 145 21.99 10.04 16.73
C SER A 145 21.23 10.53 17.96
N GLU A 146 19.92 10.31 18.00
CA GLU A 146 19.09 10.64 19.18
C GLU A 146 19.33 9.68 20.35
N ALA A 147 19.40 8.38 20.09
CA ALA A 147 19.71 7.38 21.12
C ALA A 147 21.10 7.56 21.77
N LYS A 148 21.99 8.32 21.15
CA LYS A 148 23.32 8.63 21.70
C LYS A 148 23.34 9.94 22.51
N ARG A 149 22.25 10.72 22.46
CA ARG A 149 22.09 11.99 23.19
C ARG A 149 21.28 11.86 24.49
N SER A 150 20.53 10.79 24.67
CA SER A 150 19.84 10.40 25.89
C SER A 150 20.71 9.53 26.78
#